data_3d2dc7cfe48445eaecf41a7de867ac5d
#
_entry.id   3d2dc7cfe48445eaecf41a7de867ac5d
#
_cell.length_a   1.000
_cell.length_b   1.000
_cell.length_c   1.000
_cell.angle_alpha   90.00
_cell.angle_beta   90.00
_cell.angle_gamma   90.00
#
_symmetry.space_group_name_H-M   'P 1'
#
loop_
_entity.id
_entity.type
_entity.pdbx_description
1 polymer ?
#
loop_
_entity_poly.entity_id
_entity_poly.type
_entity_poly.pdbx_seq_one_letter_code
_entity_poly.pdbx_strand_id
1 'polypeptide(L)'
;EILIGLVGSEMCIRDSAIGAGTVDMDQIQIHPTVEANTAALITEGLRGDGAVLINAEGKRFIDEVGTRDVVSAAEIAQTGSYSWLVVDQAMVDNSSVIQGYIKKGYTVTGATYEELAKAMGVDEAALAETMNNWNGYVEAKNDPDFGRTSFANPLNTAPYYAIKVTAGVHHTMGGLKINPNTEVLNENGEVIPGLFAAGEVTGGV
;
A
#
# COMPACT_ATOMS: atom_id res chain seq x y z
N GLU A 1 6.94 19.09 13.92
CA GLU A 1 7.41 17.71 14.01
C GLU A 1 7.53 17.18 12.58
N ILE A 2 8.72 16.84 12.21
CA ILE A 2 8.99 16.22 10.90
C ILE A 2 8.56 14.78 11.03
N LEU A 3 7.55 14.41 10.27
CA LEU A 3 7.09 13.02 10.21
C LEU A 3 8.28 12.14 9.77
N ILE A 4 8.62 11.20 10.63
CA ILE A 4 9.61 10.16 10.35
C ILE A 4 9.06 9.33 9.20
N GLY A 5 9.43 9.65 7.96
CA GLY A 5 8.91 8.97 6.77
C GLY A 5 9.28 9.61 5.44
N LEU A 6 9.77 10.84 5.45
CA LEU A 6 10.33 11.49 4.26
C LEU A 6 11.86 11.50 4.34
N VAL A 7 12.46 10.34 4.53
CA VAL A 7 13.91 10.17 4.48
C VAL A 7 14.33 10.37 3.03
N GLY A 8 15.11 11.39 2.77
CA GLY A 8 15.58 11.76 1.43
C GLY A 8 15.28 13.24 1.12
N SER A 9 14.05 13.71 1.23
CA SER A 9 13.67 15.08 0.86
C SER A 9 14.35 16.17 1.70
N GLU A 10 14.59 15.95 3.00
CA GLU A 10 15.33 16.89 3.86
C GLU A 10 16.79 17.06 3.43
N MET A 11 17.44 15.96 3.06
CA MET A 11 18.81 15.98 2.57
C MET A 11 18.89 16.76 1.26
N CYS A 12 17.94 16.51 0.31
CA CYS A 12 17.87 17.25 -0.93
C CYS A 12 17.73 18.77 -0.75
N ILE A 13 16.97 19.22 0.27
CA ILE A 13 16.83 20.66 0.59
C ILE A 13 18.17 21.26 1.01
N ARG A 14 18.94 20.57 1.84
CA ARG A 14 20.26 21.04 2.29
C ARG A 14 21.28 21.01 1.16
N ASP A 15 21.27 19.97 0.36
CA ASP A 15 22.19 19.79 -0.75
C ASP A 15 21.91 20.79 -1.88
N SER A 16 20.65 21.13 -2.14
CA SER A 16 20.28 22.19 -3.07
C SER A 16 20.82 23.56 -2.63
N ALA A 17 20.89 23.82 -1.31
CA ALA A 17 21.45 25.06 -0.77
C ALA A 17 22.94 25.24 -1.06
N ILE A 18 23.66 24.15 -1.34
CA ILE A 18 25.08 24.18 -1.75
C ILE A 18 25.27 24.00 -3.26
N GLY A 19 24.17 24.11 -4.03
CA GLY A 19 24.19 24.09 -5.47
C GLY A 19 24.04 22.72 -6.13
N ALA A 20 23.64 21.70 -5.38
CA ALA A 20 23.37 20.39 -5.95
C ALA A 20 22.14 20.44 -6.87
N GLY A 21 22.27 19.86 -8.05
CA GLY A 21 21.17 19.68 -9.00
C GLY A 21 20.22 18.59 -8.56
N THR A 22 18.95 18.78 -8.87
CA THR A 22 17.87 17.82 -8.55
C THR A 22 17.15 17.35 -9.81
N VAL A 23 16.47 16.21 -9.71
CA VAL A 23 15.68 15.64 -10.81
C VAL A 23 14.41 15.00 -10.24
N ASP A 24 13.30 15.05 -10.99
CA ASP A 24 12.02 14.39 -10.70
C ASP A 24 11.42 14.75 -9.33
N MET A 25 11.65 15.96 -8.81
CA MET A 25 11.22 16.39 -7.47
C MET A 25 9.71 16.44 -7.28
N ASP A 26 8.94 16.40 -8.35
CA ASP A 26 7.48 16.33 -8.37
C ASP A 26 6.96 14.89 -8.40
N GLN A 27 7.83 13.88 -8.49
CA GLN A 27 7.46 12.48 -8.55
C GLN A 27 7.46 11.85 -7.15
N ILE A 28 6.29 11.38 -6.74
CA ILE A 28 6.07 10.73 -5.44
C ILE A 28 5.40 9.39 -5.68
N GLN A 29 5.92 8.33 -5.05
CA GLN A 29 5.24 7.05 -5.02
C GLN A 29 4.19 7.04 -3.92
N ILE A 30 2.96 6.63 -4.27
CA ILE A 30 1.86 6.42 -3.34
C ILE A 30 1.72 4.92 -3.08
N HIS A 31 1.50 4.53 -1.82
CA HIS A 31 1.24 3.16 -1.41
C HIS A 31 -0.24 3.00 -1.01
N PRO A 32 -0.97 2.00 -1.55
CA PRO A 32 -2.41 1.87 -1.33
C PRO A 32 -2.79 1.32 0.06
N THR A 33 -1.85 0.76 0.81
CA THR A 33 -2.16 0.14 2.10
C THR A 33 -1.40 0.80 3.25
N VAL A 34 -1.87 1.99 3.62
CA VAL A 34 -1.44 2.71 4.83
C VAL A 34 -2.61 2.67 5.82
N GLU A 35 -2.37 2.29 7.08
CA GLU A 35 -3.42 2.26 8.10
C GLU A 35 -3.98 3.67 8.33
N ALA A 36 -5.30 3.81 8.20
CA ALA A 36 -5.96 5.10 8.03
C ALA A 36 -5.86 6.05 9.24
N ASN A 37 -5.64 5.53 10.46
CA ASN A 37 -5.59 6.36 11.67
C ASN A 37 -4.17 6.70 12.11
N THR A 38 -3.22 5.80 11.89
CA THR A 38 -1.84 5.92 12.41
C THR A 38 -0.81 6.22 11.34
N ALA A 39 -1.21 6.16 10.06
CA ALA A 39 -0.32 6.21 8.91
C ALA A 39 0.77 5.12 8.91
N ALA A 40 0.54 4.00 9.60
CA ALA A 40 1.44 2.87 9.59
C ALA A 40 1.37 2.13 8.25
N LEU A 41 2.52 1.78 7.71
CA LEU A 41 2.58 0.98 6.49
C LEU A 41 2.07 -0.43 6.76
N ILE A 42 1.07 -0.86 6.00
CA ILE A 42 0.61 -2.24 5.93
C ILE A 42 1.28 -2.88 4.72
N THR A 43 2.00 -3.98 4.95
CA THR A 43 2.82 -4.59 3.91
C THR A 43 2.03 -4.97 2.67
N GLU A 44 2.62 -4.68 1.52
CA GLU A 44 2.10 -5.06 0.19
C GLU A 44 1.95 -6.58 0.02
N GLY A 45 2.80 -7.35 0.69
CA GLY A 45 2.79 -8.82 0.62
C GLY A 45 1.43 -9.43 0.90
N LEU A 46 0.61 -8.84 1.77
CA LEU A 46 -0.72 -9.36 2.09
C LEU A 46 -1.65 -9.44 0.88
N ARG A 47 -1.56 -8.47 -0.04
CA ARG A 47 -2.34 -8.48 -1.29
C ARG A 47 -1.88 -9.63 -2.19
N GLY A 48 -0.57 -9.85 -2.28
CA GLY A 48 0.02 -11.00 -2.97
C GLY A 48 -0.35 -12.34 -2.34
N ASP A 49 -0.45 -12.39 -1.00
CA ASP A 49 -0.79 -13.58 -0.23
C ASP A 49 -2.30 -13.91 -0.25
N GLY A 50 -3.13 -13.09 -0.91
CA GLY A 50 -4.55 -13.39 -1.14
C GLY A 50 -5.53 -12.42 -0.51
N ALA A 51 -5.09 -11.42 0.26
CA ALA A 51 -5.98 -10.40 0.80
C ALA A 51 -6.72 -9.64 -0.31
N VAL A 52 -7.92 -9.17 -0.01
CA VAL A 52 -8.74 -8.37 -0.91
C VAL A 52 -9.01 -6.98 -0.33
N LEU A 53 -9.24 -6.01 -1.22
CA LEU A 53 -9.61 -4.64 -0.86
C LEU A 53 -11.12 -4.45 -1.06
N ILE A 54 -11.79 -4.06 0.01
CA ILE A 54 -13.25 -3.88 0.07
C ILE A 54 -13.56 -2.40 0.32
N ASN A 55 -14.39 -1.80 -0.53
CA ASN A 55 -14.81 -0.41 -0.38
C ASN A 55 -15.94 -0.21 0.66
N ALA A 56 -16.40 1.02 0.84
CA ALA A 56 -17.44 1.38 1.78
C ALA A 56 -18.81 0.71 1.46
N GLU A 57 -19.01 0.26 0.23
CA GLU A 57 -20.22 -0.43 -0.24
C GLU A 57 -20.13 -1.97 -0.07
N GLY A 58 -19.06 -2.50 0.57
CA GLY A 58 -18.87 -3.93 0.79
C GLY A 58 -18.42 -4.70 -0.45
N LYS A 59 -17.82 -4.03 -1.44
CA LYS A 59 -17.44 -4.61 -2.74
C LYS A 59 -15.95 -4.46 -3.02
N ARG A 60 -15.39 -5.43 -3.76
CA ARG A 60 -14.10 -5.28 -4.43
C ARG A 60 -14.24 -4.21 -5.52
N PHE A 61 -13.16 -3.53 -5.88
CA PHE A 61 -13.20 -2.42 -6.83
C PHE A 61 -12.00 -2.40 -7.80
N ILE A 62 -11.04 -3.31 -7.64
CA ILE A 62 -9.80 -3.37 -8.44
C ILE A 62 -9.18 -4.77 -8.38
N ASP A 63 -8.27 -5.07 -9.30
CA ASP A 63 -7.26 -6.11 -9.09
C ASP A 63 -6.25 -5.65 -8.04
N GLU A 64 -6.26 -6.28 -6.88
CA GLU A 64 -5.46 -5.88 -5.72
C GLU A 64 -3.96 -6.05 -5.92
N VAL A 65 -3.53 -6.83 -6.90
CA VAL A 65 -2.10 -7.04 -7.22
C VAL A 65 -1.60 -6.15 -8.35
N GLY A 66 -2.43 -5.21 -8.81
CA GLY A 66 -2.00 -4.15 -9.72
C GLY A 66 -0.89 -3.28 -9.15
N THR A 67 -0.29 -2.44 -9.97
CA THR A 67 0.77 -1.51 -9.55
C THR A 67 0.27 -0.53 -8.50
N ARG A 68 1.16 -0.02 -7.66
CA ARG A 68 0.82 0.86 -6.52
C ARG A 68 0.04 2.10 -6.94
N ASP A 69 0.43 2.73 -8.04
CA ASP A 69 -0.23 3.90 -8.61
C ASP A 69 -1.67 3.60 -9.05
N VAL A 70 -1.88 2.49 -9.76
CA VAL A 70 -3.20 2.07 -10.23
C VAL A 70 -4.12 1.73 -9.08
N VAL A 71 -3.66 0.94 -8.11
CA VAL A 71 -4.47 0.56 -6.95
C VAL A 71 -4.75 1.76 -6.06
N SER A 72 -3.76 2.63 -5.81
CA SER A 72 -3.95 3.86 -5.03
C SER A 72 -4.95 4.82 -5.69
N ALA A 73 -4.87 5.01 -7.01
CA ALA A 73 -5.80 5.86 -7.72
C ALA A 73 -7.24 5.33 -7.64
N ALA A 74 -7.41 4.01 -7.78
CA ALA A 74 -8.71 3.36 -7.64
C ALA A 74 -9.27 3.49 -6.22
N GLU A 75 -8.42 3.37 -5.18
CA GLU A 75 -8.81 3.53 -3.79
C GLU A 75 -9.21 4.98 -3.46
N ILE A 76 -8.43 5.96 -3.91
CA ILE A 76 -8.75 7.39 -3.74
C ILE A 76 -10.11 7.74 -4.36
N ALA A 77 -10.47 7.08 -5.45
CA ALA A 77 -11.76 7.27 -6.13
C ALA A 77 -12.95 6.64 -5.38
N GLN A 78 -12.72 5.77 -4.38
CA GLN A 78 -13.79 5.19 -3.60
C GLN A 78 -14.40 6.19 -2.61
N THR A 79 -15.64 5.90 -2.16
CA THR A 79 -16.32 6.68 -1.14
C THR A 79 -15.46 6.82 0.12
N GLY A 80 -15.10 8.06 0.45
CA GLY A 80 -14.25 8.38 1.61
C GLY A 80 -12.76 8.15 1.39
N SER A 81 -12.32 7.79 0.18
CA SER A 81 -10.91 7.57 -0.20
C SER A 81 -10.20 6.57 0.71
N TYR A 82 -10.89 5.51 1.09
CA TYR A 82 -10.35 4.40 1.89
C TYR A 82 -10.92 3.07 1.42
N SER A 83 -10.27 2.00 1.85
CA SER A 83 -10.77 0.64 1.72
C SER A 83 -10.51 -0.18 2.98
N TRP A 84 -10.96 -1.42 2.99
CA TRP A 84 -10.68 -2.40 4.01
C TRP A 84 -9.87 -3.55 3.42
N LEU A 85 -8.67 -3.77 3.94
CA LEU A 85 -7.86 -4.95 3.61
C LEU A 85 -8.35 -6.12 4.43
N VAL A 86 -8.99 -7.11 3.77
CA VAL A 86 -9.60 -8.28 4.42
C VAL A 86 -8.68 -9.48 4.33
N VAL A 87 -8.50 -10.17 5.46
CA VAL A 87 -7.76 -11.43 5.61
C VAL A 87 -8.55 -12.39 6.48
N ASP A 88 -8.21 -13.67 6.44
CA ASP A 88 -8.82 -14.71 7.25
C ASP A 88 -7.85 -15.30 8.30
N GLN A 89 -8.34 -16.20 9.13
CA GLN A 89 -7.52 -16.84 10.18
C GLN A 89 -6.36 -17.65 9.60
N ALA A 90 -6.53 -18.30 8.46
CA ALA A 90 -5.46 -19.07 7.84
C ALA A 90 -4.26 -18.17 7.44
N MET A 91 -4.53 -16.96 6.96
CA MET A 91 -3.48 -15.97 6.70
C MET A 91 -2.83 -15.49 7.99
N VAL A 92 -3.62 -15.26 9.05
CA VAL A 92 -3.10 -14.86 10.38
C VAL A 92 -2.16 -15.91 10.95
N ASP A 93 -2.53 -17.18 10.88
CA ASP A 93 -1.74 -18.30 11.45
C ASP A 93 -0.38 -18.42 10.75
N ASN A 94 -0.31 -18.09 9.48
CA ASN A 94 0.89 -18.17 8.66
C ASN A 94 1.72 -16.86 8.61
N SER A 95 1.29 -15.78 9.28
CA SER A 95 1.95 -14.47 9.18
C SER A 95 2.13 -13.80 10.54
N SER A 96 3.35 -13.76 11.04
CA SER A 96 3.71 -12.98 12.24
C SER A 96 3.48 -11.47 12.05
N VAL A 97 3.48 -10.99 10.82
CA VAL A 97 3.22 -9.60 10.48
C VAL A 97 1.75 -9.26 10.76
N ILE A 98 0.80 -10.09 10.29
CA ILE A 98 -0.63 -9.89 10.56
C ILE A 98 -0.90 -9.97 12.06
N GLN A 99 -0.30 -10.95 12.75
CA GLN A 99 -0.40 -11.07 14.21
C GLN A 99 0.09 -9.80 14.92
N GLY A 100 1.14 -9.17 14.38
CA GLY A 100 1.65 -7.88 14.83
C GLY A 100 0.64 -6.75 14.66
N TYR A 101 -0.08 -6.70 13.56
CA TYR A 101 -1.14 -5.70 13.31
C TYR A 101 -2.32 -5.89 14.25
N ILE A 102 -2.73 -7.14 14.51
CA ILE A 102 -3.78 -7.47 15.48
C ILE A 102 -3.38 -6.98 16.89
N LYS A 103 -2.16 -7.28 17.34
CA LYS A 103 -1.64 -6.81 18.64
C LYS A 103 -1.59 -5.29 18.78
N LYS A 104 -1.37 -4.57 17.68
CA LYS A 104 -1.38 -3.10 17.63
C LYS A 104 -2.79 -2.51 17.57
N GLY A 105 -3.83 -3.34 17.44
CA GLY A 105 -5.20 -2.87 17.36
C GLY A 105 -5.60 -2.26 16.02
N TYR A 106 -4.91 -2.60 14.93
CA TYR A 106 -5.21 -2.07 13.60
C TYR A 106 -6.39 -2.79 12.93
N THR A 107 -6.87 -3.89 13.50
CA THR A 107 -7.89 -4.74 12.90
C THR A 107 -9.23 -4.64 13.61
N VAL A 108 -10.30 -4.76 12.84
CA VAL A 108 -11.60 -5.21 13.31
C VAL A 108 -11.78 -6.69 12.96
N THR A 109 -12.68 -7.40 13.63
CA THR A 109 -12.86 -8.86 13.47
C THR A 109 -14.32 -9.26 13.51
N GLY A 110 -14.66 -10.37 12.85
CA GLY A 110 -15.95 -11.03 12.90
C GLY A 110 -15.82 -12.54 12.73
N ALA A 111 -16.69 -13.31 13.38
CA ALA A 111 -16.73 -14.76 13.22
C ALA A 111 -17.40 -15.19 11.91
N THR A 112 -18.19 -14.30 11.29
CA THR A 112 -18.78 -14.48 9.97
C THR A 112 -18.51 -13.23 9.12
N TYR A 113 -18.80 -13.28 7.82
CA TYR A 113 -18.68 -12.09 6.96
C TYR A 113 -19.66 -10.98 7.36
N GLU A 114 -20.85 -11.34 7.83
CA GLU A 114 -21.85 -10.38 8.30
C GLU A 114 -21.39 -9.68 9.59
N GLU A 115 -20.80 -10.41 10.53
CA GLU A 115 -20.23 -9.83 11.75
C GLU A 115 -19.04 -8.93 11.42
N LEU A 116 -18.18 -9.35 10.48
CA LEU A 116 -17.10 -8.51 9.99
C LEU A 116 -17.63 -7.24 9.34
N ALA A 117 -18.66 -7.34 8.49
CA ALA A 117 -19.31 -6.19 7.85
C ALA A 117 -19.84 -5.18 8.87
N LYS A 118 -20.49 -5.64 9.95
CA LYS A 118 -20.91 -4.78 11.06
C LYS A 118 -19.75 -4.04 11.69
N ALA A 119 -18.65 -4.76 11.95
CA ALA A 119 -17.46 -4.17 12.53
C ALA A 119 -16.77 -3.15 11.61
N MET A 120 -16.85 -3.36 10.29
CA MET A 120 -16.36 -2.44 9.25
C MET A 120 -17.32 -1.25 9.00
N GLY A 121 -18.60 -1.40 9.35
CA GLY A 121 -19.63 -0.41 9.04
C GLY A 121 -20.09 -0.42 7.58
N VAL A 122 -20.04 -1.58 6.92
CA VAL A 122 -20.49 -1.79 5.53
C VAL A 122 -21.74 -2.69 5.48
N ASP A 123 -22.37 -2.78 4.31
CA ASP A 123 -23.55 -3.64 4.14
C ASP A 123 -23.20 -5.13 4.29
N GLU A 124 -23.95 -5.83 5.16
CA GLU A 124 -23.69 -7.22 5.54
C GLU A 124 -23.87 -8.18 4.35
N ALA A 125 -24.94 -7.99 3.58
CA ALA A 125 -25.26 -8.85 2.45
C ALA A 125 -24.27 -8.62 1.29
N ALA A 126 -23.88 -7.38 1.05
CA ALA A 126 -22.92 -7.04 0.02
C ALA A 126 -21.54 -7.63 0.30
N LEU A 127 -21.05 -7.54 1.56
CA LEU A 127 -19.76 -8.13 1.92
C LEU A 127 -19.81 -9.66 1.81
N ALA A 128 -20.86 -10.30 2.33
CA ALA A 128 -20.98 -11.76 2.27
C ALA A 128 -21.03 -12.27 0.81
N GLU A 129 -21.77 -11.61 -0.05
CA GLU A 129 -21.82 -11.93 -1.49
C GLU A 129 -20.43 -11.76 -2.13
N THR A 130 -19.77 -10.63 -1.87
CA THR A 130 -18.43 -10.33 -2.41
C THR A 130 -17.40 -11.38 -2.01
N MET A 131 -17.37 -11.77 -0.73
CA MET A 131 -16.42 -12.75 -0.23
C MET A 131 -16.71 -14.16 -0.74
N ASN A 132 -17.99 -14.55 -0.87
CA ASN A 132 -18.37 -15.83 -1.46
C ASN A 132 -17.99 -15.91 -2.95
N ASN A 133 -18.24 -14.84 -3.71
CA ASN A 133 -17.84 -14.74 -5.11
C ASN A 133 -16.32 -14.84 -5.25
N TRP A 134 -15.58 -14.08 -4.44
CA TRP A 134 -14.11 -14.15 -4.44
C TRP A 134 -13.59 -15.55 -4.18
N ASN A 135 -14.11 -16.25 -3.17
CA ASN A 135 -13.70 -17.63 -2.90
C ASN A 135 -13.97 -18.57 -4.08
N GLY A 136 -15.10 -18.41 -4.76
CA GLY A 136 -15.39 -19.14 -5.98
C GLY A 136 -14.43 -18.82 -7.14
N TYR A 137 -14.00 -17.55 -7.27
CA TYR A 137 -13.01 -17.15 -8.28
C TYR A 137 -11.64 -17.74 -7.99
N VAL A 138 -11.24 -17.81 -6.71
CA VAL A 138 -9.97 -18.47 -6.31
C VAL A 138 -9.99 -19.95 -6.67
N GLU A 139 -11.09 -20.66 -6.39
CA GLU A 139 -11.25 -22.08 -6.72
C GLU A 139 -11.25 -22.32 -8.24
N ALA A 140 -11.94 -21.45 -8.98
CA ALA A 140 -11.99 -21.50 -10.44
C ALA A 140 -10.71 -21.00 -11.12
N LYS A 141 -9.80 -20.34 -10.37
CA LYS A 141 -8.62 -19.61 -10.90
C LYS A 141 -8.98 -18.63 -12.02
N ASN A 142 -10.10 -17.95 -11.82
CA ASN A 142 -10.62 -16.98 -12.78
C ASN A 142 -11.37 -15.88 -12.05
N ASP A 143 -10.94 -14.62 -12.19
CA ASP A 143 -11.59 -13.43 -11.67
C ASP A 143 -12.27 -12.67 -12.82
N PRO A 144 -13.58 -12.84 -13.01
CA PRO A 144 -14.30 -12.19 -14.11
C PRO A 144 -14.53 -10.70 -13.87
N ASP A 145 -14.39 -10.22 -12.61
CA ASP A 145 -14.70 -8.85 -12.25
C ASP A 145 -13.54 -7.89 -12.58
N PHE A 146 -12.32 -8.26 -12.20
CA PHE A 146 -11.14 -7.38 -12.34
C PHE A 146 -9.97 -8.04 -13.04
N GLY A 147 -10.08 -9.32 -13.42
CA GLY A 147 -9.06 -10.02 -14.19
C GLY A 147 -7.81 -10.35 -13.37
N ARG A 148 -7.91 -10.44 -12.05
CA ARG A 148 -6.78 -10.87 -11.21
C ARG A 148 -6.33 -12.27 -11.60
N THR A 149 -5.04 -12.42 -11.82
CA THR A 149 -4.42 -13.70 -12.28
C THR A 149 -3.64 -14.41 -11.16
N SER A 150 -3.40 -13.74 -10.04
CA SER A 150 -2.70 -14.29 -8.88
C SER A 150 -3.71 -14.73 -7.82
N PHE A 151 -3.83 -16.02 -7.62
CA PHE A 151 -4.74 -16.63 -6.66
C PHE A 151 -3.93 -17.40 -5.61
N ALA A 152 -4.09 -17.02 -4.35
CA ALA A 152 -3.59 -17.77 -3.22
C ALA A 152 -4.66 -18.76 -2.72
N ASN A 153 -4.97 -18.74 -1.42
CA ASN A 153 -6.04 -19.56 -0.86
C ASN A 153 -7.35 -18.76 -0.77
N PRO A 154 -8.53 -19.42 -0.80
CA PRO A 154 -9.78 -18.77 -0.46
C PRO A 154 -9.73 -18.16 0.94
N LEU A 155 -10.43 -17.06 1.14
CA LEU A 155 -10.56 -16.40 2.43
C LEU A 155 -11.81 -16.95 3.16
N ASN A 156 -11.78 -18.22 3.57
CA ASN A 156 -12.93 -18.94 4.10
C ASN A 156 -12.72 -19.54 5.49
N THR A 157 -11.62 -19.21 6.16
CA THR A 157 -11.28 -19.71 7.50
C THR A 157 -11.57 -18.66 8.55
N ALA A 158 -12.64 -18.84 9.32
CA ALA A 158 -13.02 -17.93 10.41
C ALA A 158 -12.02 -18.00 11.60
N PRO A 159 -11.91 -16.92 12.41
CA PRO A 159 -12.51 -15.60 12.22
C PRO A 159 -11.83 -14.79 11.11
N TYR A 160 -12.54 -13.75 10.67
CA TYR A 160 -12.09 -12.82 9.62
C TYR A 160 -11.64 -11.50 10.23
N TYR A 161 -10.70 -10.84 9.57
CA TYR A 161 -10.11 -9.59 10.03
C TYR A 161 -10.08 -8.57 8.90
N ALA A 162 -10.25 -7.31 9.25
CA ALA A 162 -10.12 -6.22 8.29
C ALA A 162 -9.30 -5.07 8.88
N ILE A 163 -8.41 -4.48 8.07
CA ILE A 163 -7.62 -3.29 8.40
C ILE A 163 -8.14 -2.15 7.54
N LYS A 164 -8.51 -1.02 8.15
CA LYS A 164 -8.88 0.17 7.40
C LYS A 164 -7.62 0.80 6.82
N VAL A 165 -7.55 0.89 5.49
CA VAL A 165 -6.39 1.40 4.76
C VAL A 165 -6.77 2.55 3.85
N THR A 166 -5.80 3.38 3.52
CA THR A 166 -5.91 4.48 2.58
C THR A 166 -4.59 4.65 1.83
N ALA A 167 -4.64 5.33 0.71
CA ALA A 167 -3.43 5.70 -0.02
C ALA A 167 -2.59 6.71 0.76
N GLY A 168 -1.30 6.46 0.85
CA GLY A 168 -0.36 7.35 1.54
C GLY A 168 0.96 7.52 0.80
N VAL A 169 1.65 8.60 1.07
CA VAL A 169 2.99 8.83 0.51
C VAL A 169 3.95 7.79 1.07
N HIS A 170 4.67 7.12 0.19
CA HIS A 170 5.59 6.04 0.54
C HIS A 170 7.05 6.43 0.32
N HIS A 171 7.37 7.01 -0.85
CA HIS A 171 8.71 7.15 -1.35
C HIS A 171 8.81 8.35 -2.30
N THR A 172 9.87 9.13 -2.21
CA THR A 172 10.19 10.13 -3.22
C THR A 172 10.98 9.49 -4.35
N MET A 173 10.56 9.71 -5.61
CA MET A 173 11.28 9.23 -6.79
C MET A 173 12.32 10.25 -7.23
N GLY A 174 12.06 11.52 -6.93
CA GLY A 174 12.98 12.63 -7.17
C GLY A 174 14.08 12.72 -6.12
N GLY A 175 15.18 13.36 -6.49
CA GLY A 175 16.31 13.54 -5.60
C GLY A 175 17.49 14.22 -6.28
N LEU A 176 18.69 14.01 -5.73
CA LEU A 176 19.91 14.58 -6.25
C LEU A 176 20.30 13.96 -7.60
N LYS A 177 20.78 14.79 -8.51
CA LYS A 177 21.45 14.32 -9.74
C LYS A 177 22.82 13.75 -9.42
N ILE A 178 23.06 12.51 -9.85
CA ILE A 178 24.36 11.86 -9.70
C ILE A 178 24.87 11.32 -11.04
N ASN A 179 26.17 11.09 -11.13
CA ASN A 179 26.76 10.33 -12.22
C ASN A 179 26.95 8.83 -11.84
N PRO A 180 27.39 7.97 -12.76
CA PRO A 180 27.63 6.54 -12.48
C PRO A 180 28.66 6.27 -11.37
N ASN A 181 29.48 7.25 -11.00
CA ASN A 181 30.45 7.17 -9.90
C ASN A 181 29.86 7.62 -8.56
N THR A 182 28.53 7.86 -8.50
CA THR A 182 27.79 8.38 -7.32
C THR A 182 28.18 9.81 -6.90
N GLU A 183 28.92 10.53 -7.73
CA GLU A 183 29.26 11.93 -7.49
C GLU A 183 28.05 12.82 -7.77
N VAL A 184 27.74 13.75 -6.86
CA VAL A 184 26.62 14.68 -7.02
C VAL A 184 26.99 15.76 -8.05
N LEU A 185 26.03 16.05 -8.93
CA LEU A 185 26.16 17.06 -9.97
C LEU A 185 25.44 18.35 -9.56
N ASN A 186 25.97 19.49 -9.98
CA ASN A 186 25.26 20.76 -9.87
C ASN A 186 24.19 20.90 -10.97
N GLU A 187 23.46 22.03 -11.00
CA GLU A 187 22.42 22.30 -12.02
C GLU A 187 22.99 22.33 -13.46
N ASN A 188 24.28 22.62 -13.64
CA ASN A 188 24.96 22.63 -14.94
C ASN A 188 25.47 21.24 -15.36
N GLY A 189 25.33 20.22 -14.50
CA GLY A 189 25.83 18.86 -14.75
C GLY A 189 27.31 18.67 -14.40
N GLU A 190 27.93 19.60 -13.68
CA GLU A 190 29.33 19.51 -13.23
C GLU A 190 29.38 18.84 -11.83
N VAL A 191 30.43 18.06 -11.59
CA VAL A 191 30.66 17.38 -10.31
C VAL A 191 30.90 18.40 -9.19
N ILE A 192 30.20 18.25 -8.07
CA ILE A 192 30.53 18.95 -6.82
C ILE A 192 31.62 18.17 -6.09
N PRO A 193 32.84 18.70 -5.99
CA PRO A 193 33.96 17.93 -5.46
C PRO A 193 33.72 17.48 -4.01
N GLY A 194 33.90 16.17 -3.73
CA GLY A 194 33.80 15.59 -2.41
C GLY A 194 32.37 15.31 -1.94
N LEU A 195 31.33 15.55 -2.78
CA LEU A 195 29.95 15.24 -2.48
C LEU A 195 29.50 13.99 -3.25
N PHE A 196 29.02 12.98 -2.52
CA PHE A 196 28.54 11.71 -3.08
C PHE A 196 27.16 11.39 -2.51
N ALA A 197 26.32 10.74 -3.30
CA ALA A 197 24.98 10.32 -2.88
C ALA A 197 24.61 8.97 -3.48
N ALA A 198 23.84 8.18 -2.75
CA ALA A 198 23.27 6.91 -3.21
C ALA A 198 21.99 6.57 -2.46
N GLY A 199 21.11 5.75 -3.06
CA GLY A 199 19.84 5.33 -2.47
C GLY A 199 18.73 6.36 -2.68
N GLU A 200 17.73 6.38 -1.80
CA GLU A 200 16.50 7.19 -1.95
C GLU A 200 16.74 8.71 -2.05
N VAL A 201 17.87 9.21 -1.58
CA VAL A 201 18.25 10.62 -1.71
C VAL A 201 18.58 11.02 -3.15
N THR A 202 18.83 10.05 -4.03
CA THR A 202 19.09 10.28 -5.45
C THR A 202 17.83 10.12 -6.28
N GLY A 203 17.64 10.98 -7.26
CA GLY A 203 16.51 10.91 -8.18
C GLY A 203 16.83 10.15 -9.48
N GLY A 204 15.78 9.92 -10.27
CA GLY A 204 15.90 9.22 -11.56
C GLY A 204 15.87 7.69 -11.42
N VAL A 205 15.21 7.18 -10.38
CA VAL A 205 15.06 5.73 -10.09
C VAL A 205 13.79 5.20 -10.70
#